data_25af47c356fec7198c19e0500c5fa080
#
_entry.id   25af47c356fec7198c19e0500c5fa080
#
_cell.length_a   1.000
_cell.length_b   1.000
_cell.length_c   1.000
_cell.angle_alpha   90.00
_cell.angle_beta   90.00
_cell.angle_gamma   90.00
#
_symmetry.space_group_name_H-M   'P 1'
#
loop_
_entity.id
_entity.type
_entity.pdbx_description
1 polymer ?
#
loop_
_entity_poly.entity_id
_entity_poly.type
_entity_poly.pdbx_seq_one_letter_code
_entity_poly.pdbx_strand_id
1 'polypeptide(L)'
;GAVYPPEVVREVLDIAQEHNLVVFSDEIYDKILYDGVKHTATGALADDDQLVITMNGLSKSYRCAGFRSGWMTISGTLAKQRAKDFIQGLTMLASMRLCANVPAQHAIQTALGGYQSINDLILPGGRLLAQRDITVEKLNAIPGVSCVTPKGALYAFPRLDPKVFNIKDDQQLVLDLLLQEKILLVQGTAFNWPEPDHVRIVTLPWADQLGDALDRFAN
;
A
#
# COMPACT_ATOMS: atom_id res chain seq x y z
N GLY A 1 -1.82 -5.51 3.42
CA GLY A 1 -1.75 -4.79 4.71
C GLY A 1 -0.56 -5.22 5.58
N ALA A 2 0.38 -6.03 5.05
CA ALA A 2 1.61 -6.36 5.76
C ALA A 2 2.55 -5.14 5.83
N VAL A 3 3.33 -5.08 6.90
CA VAL A 3 4.46 -4.16 7.04
C VAL A 3 5.70 -5.02 7.21
N TYR A 4 6.65 -4.89 6.29
CA TYR A 4 7.86 -5.69 6.35
C TYR A 4 8.78 -5.19 7.48
N PRO A 5 9.23 -6.09 8.36
CA PRO A 5 10.21 -5.73 9.38
C PRO A 5 11.58 -5.45 8.74
N PRO A 6 12.46 -4.70 9.43
CA PRO A 6 13.77 -4.29 8.89
C PRO A 6 14.63 -5.45 8.37
N GLU A 7 14.58 -6.60 9.03
CA GLU A 7 15.32 -7.81 8.64
C GLU A 7 14.90 -8.35 7.27
N VAL A 8 13.59 -8.35 6.96
CA VAL A 8 13.09 -8.77 5.63
C VAL A 8 13.50 -7.77 4.55
N VAL A 9 13.46 -6.46 4.86
CA VAL A 9 13.92 -5.43 3.92
C VAL A 9 15.43 -5.58 3.67
N ARG A 10 16.21 -5.91 4.72
CA ARG A 10 17.65 -6.17 4.57
C ARG A 10 17.90 -7.39 3.69
N GLU A 11 17.18 -8.50 3.87
CA GLU A 11 17.31 -9.69 3.00
C GLU A 11 17.04 -9.36 1.51
N VAL A 12 16.02 -8.52 1.24
CA VAL A 12 15.76 -8.04 -0.14
C VAL A 12 16.92 -7.22 -0.67
N LEU A 13 17.51 -6.35 0.16
CA LEU A 13 18.68 -5.56 -0.22
C LEU A 13 19.91 -6.44 -0.48
N ASP A 14 20.15 -7.45 0.35
CA ASP A 14 21.26 -8.38 0.19
C ASP A 14 21.15 -9.17 -1.12
N ILE A 15 19.96 -9.66 -1.47
CA ILE A 15 19.68 -10.29 -2.76
C ILE A 15 19.89 -9.30 -3.92
N ALA A 16 19.43 -8.07 -3.77
CA ALA A 16 19.62 -7.04 -4.79
C ALA A 16 21.09 -6.72 -5.00
N GLN A 17 21.90 -6.72 -3.95
CA GLN A 17 23.36 -6.52 -4.03
C GLN A 17 24.04 -7.69 -4.73
N GLU A 18 23.73 -8.92 -4.34
CA GLU A 18 24.29 -10.15 -4.95
C GLU A 18 24.07 -10.17 -6.46
N HIS A 19 22.89 -9.73 -6.91
CA HIS A 19 22.49 -9.74 -8.31
C HIS A 19 22.69 -8.40 -9.02
N ASN A 20 23.33 -7.42 -8.39
CA ASN A 20 23.55 -6.07 -8.92
C ASN A 20 22.27 -5.41 -9.47
N LEU A 21 21.20 -5.45 -8.66
CA LEU A 21 19.88 -4.92 -9.02
C LEU A 21 19.69 -3.49 -8.51
N VAL A 22 18.87 -2.72 -9.22
CA VAL A 22 18.33 -1.45 -8.72
C VAL A 22 17.04 -1.75 -7.96
N VAL A 23 16.93 -1.22 -6.74
CA VAL A 23 15.73 -1.40 -5.91
C VAL A 23 14.80 -0.19 -6.07
N PHE A 24 13.55 -0.44 -6.46
CA PHE A 24 12.47 0.54 -6.44
C PHE A 24 11.58 0.26 -5.24
N SER A 25 11.49 1.21 -4.32
CA SER A 25 10.65 1.12 -3.12
C SER A 25 9.52 2.14 -3.18
N ASP A 26 8.27 1.67 -3.30
CA ASP A 26 7.08 2.53 -3.20
C ASP A 26 6.63 2.59 -1.74
N GLU A 27 6.93 3.71 -1.08
CA GLU A 27 6.67 3.93 0.34
C GLU A 27 5.47 4.85 0.58
N ILE A 28 4.51 4.88 -0.34
CA ILE A 28 3.34 5.78 -0.29
C ILE A 28 2.47 5.58 0.96
N TYR A 29 2.57 4.43 1.64
CA TYR A 29 1.83 4.10 2.85
C TYR A 29 2.66 4.17 4.14
N ASP A 30 3.86 4.74 4.11
CA ASP A 30 4.85 4.81 5.19
C ASP A 30 4.30 5.26 6.56
N LYS A 31 3.25 6.09 6.56
CA LYS A 31 2.62 6.65 7.76
C LYS A 31 1.23 6.09 8.07
N ILE A 32 0.70 5.20 7.24
CA ILE A 32 -0.58 4.54 7.51
C ILE A 32 -0.28 3.19 8.13
N LEU A 33 -0.04 3.21 9.44
CA LEU A 33 0.44 2.08 10.22
C LEU A 33 -0.44 1.93 11.46
N TYR A 34 -0.74 0.70 11.85
CA TYR A 34 -1.62 0.38 12.95
C TYR A 34 -0.86 -0.36 14.07
N ASP A 35 -1.42 -0.37 15.27
CA ASP A 35 -0.95 -1.17 16.41
C ASP A 35 0.52 -0.89 16.80
N GLY A 36 1.00 0.33 16.59
CA GLY A 36 2.37 0.72 16.99
C GLY A 36 3.49 0.17 16.10
N VAL A 37 3.15 -0.47 14.98
CA VAL A 37 4.15 -0.92 14.00
C VAL A 37 4.85 0.28 13.38
N LYS A 38 6.14 0.12 13.05
CA LYS A 38 6.96 1.16 12.44
C LYS A 38 7.38 0.76 11.04
N HIS A 39 7.35 1.71 10.12
CA HIS A 39 7.96 1.58 8.82
C HIS A 39 9.45 1.94 8.91
N THR A 40 10.29 1.17 8.23
CA THR A 40 11.69 1.51 8.03
C THR A 40 11.92 1.75 6.54
N ALA A 41 12.36 2.95 6.20
CA ALA A 41 12.63 3.29 4.81
C ALA A 41 13.74 2.40 4.22
N THR A 42 13.49 1.83 3.06
CA THR A 42 14.41 0.91 2.38
C THR A 42 15.77 1.57 2.14
N GLY A 43 15.77 2.83 1.69
CA GLY A 43 17.00 3.58 1.46
C GLY A 43 17.80 3.91 2.71
N ALA A 44 17.21 3.79 3.92
CA ALA A 44 17.92 3.97 5.19
C ALA A 44 18.66 2.70 5.66
N LEU A 45 18.25 1.54 5.13
CA LEU A 45 18.91 0.25 5.39
C LEU A 45 19.93 -0.10 4.33
N ALA A 46 19.87 0.53 3.16
CA ALA A 46 20.77 0.23 2.05
C ALA A 46 22.21 0.63 2.33
N ASP A 47 23.16 -0.15 1.83
CA ASP A 47 24.57 0.18 1.84
C ASP A 47 24.91 1.21 0.75
N ASP A 48 26.04 1.89 0.87
CA ASP A 48 26.45 2.98 -0.03
C ASP A 48 26.62 2.56 -1.49
N ASP A 49 26.84 1.28 -1.74
CA ASP A 49 27.00 0.72 -3.08
C ASP A 49 25.71 0.14 -3.68
N GLN A 50 24.59 0.21 -2.94
CA GLN A 50 23.26 -0.22 -3.39
C GLN A 50 22.47 0.98 -3.92
N LEU A 51 21.95 0.89 -5.14
CA LEU A 51 21.11 1.93 -5.73
C LEU A 51 19.65 1.67 -5.36
N VAL A 52 19.12 2.52 -4.46
CA VAL A 52 17.72 2.47 -4.05
C VAL A 52 17.00 3.73 -4.49
N ILE A 53 15.87 3.56 -5.16
CA ILE A 53 14.97 4.63 -5.59
C ILE A 53 13.69 4.52 -4.78
N THR A 54 13.54 5.39 -3.79
CA THR A 54 12.36 5.47 -2.94
C THR A 54 11.38 6.48 -3.50
N MET A 55 10.14 6.06 -3.68
CA MET A 55 9.02 6.89 -4.15
C MET A 55 8.02 7.11 -3.04
N ASN A 56 7.55 8.34 -2.90
CA ASN A 56 6.50 8.72 -1.95
C ASN A 56 5.72 9.93 -2.48
N GLY A 57 4.67 10.36 -1.78
CA GLY A 57 3.86 11.46 -2.27
C GLY A 57 2.74 11.90 -1.33
N LEU A 58 1.98 12.88 -1.79
CA LEU A 58 0.88 13.48 -1.03
C LEU A 58 -0.41 12.66 -1.06
N SER A 59 -0.48 11.62 -1.88
CA SER A 59 -1.75 10.95 -2.21
C SER A 59 -2.39 10.20 -1.03
N LYS A 60 -1.61 9.52 -0.21
CA LYS A 60 -2.12 8.59 0.82
C LYS A 60 -1.97 9.14 2.23
N SER A 61 -0.76 9.18 2.76
CA SER A 61 -0.50 9.66 4.13
C SER A 61 -0.99 11.08 4.38
N TYR A 62 -0.98 11.93 3.35
CA TYR A 62 -1.48 13.31 3.42
C TYR A 62 -2.88 13.52 2.85
N ARG A 63 -3.53 12.49 2.30
CA ARG A 63 -4.91 12.49 1.77
C ARG A 63 -5.15 13.52 0.66
N CYS A 64 -4.10 13.94 -0.02
CA CYS A 64 -4.13 14.92 -1.11
C CYS A 64 -3.93 14.26 -2.48
N ALA A 65 -4.64 13.15 -2.74
CA ALA A 65 -4.48 12.39 -3.98
C ALA A 65 -4.75 13.22 -5.24
N GLY A 66 -5.67 14.18 -5.17
CA GLY A 66 -6.00 15.11 -6.27
C GLY A 66 -4.88 16.10 -6.60
N PHE A 67 -3.92 16.33 -5.71
CA PHE A 67 -2.78 17.22 -5.96
C PHE A 67 -1.79 16.66 -6.98
N ARG A 68 -1.84 15.35 -7.24
CA ARG A 68 -0.97 14.68 -8.22
C ARG A 68 0.51 15.04 -8.05
N SER A 69 0.99 15.06 -6.80
CA SER A 69 2.35 15.43 -6.46
C SER A 69 3.01 14.41 -5.54
N GLY A 70 4.27 14.17 -5.77
CA GLY A 70 5.10 13.24 -5.03
C GLY A 70 6.59 13.55 -5.25
N TRP A 71 7.43 12.72 -4.68
CA TRP A 71 8.88 12.85 -4.79
C TRP A 71 9.54 11.49 -4.93
N MET A 72 10.75 11.53 -5.41
CA MET A 72 11.64 10.38 -5.56
C MET A 72 12.97 10.73 -4.87
N THR A 73 13.47 9.83 -4.05
CA THR A 73 14.77 9.93 -3.40
C THR A 73 15.68 8.83 -3.92
N ILE A 74 16.92 9.20 -4.29
CA ILE A 74 17.92 8.23 -4.77
C ILE A 74 18.99 8.10 -3.69
N SER A 75 19.13 6.89 -3.12
CA SER A 75 20.11 6.54 -2.09
C SER A 75 21.28 5.76 -2.67
N GLY A 76 22.37 5.66 -1.89
CA GLY A 76 23.60 4.94 -2.28
C GLY A 76 24.64 5.87 -2.90
N THR A 77 25.60 6.34 -2.10
CA THR A 77 26.59 7.33 -2.56
C THR A 77 27.51 6.78 -3.63
N LEU A 78 28.04 5.57 -3.42
CA LEU A 78 28.92 4.89 -4.39
C LEU A 78 28.14 4.39 -5.60
N ALA A 79 26.93 3.86 -5.36
CA ALA A 79 26.04 3.41 -6.43
C ALA A 79 25.68 4.55 -7.40
N LYS A 80 25.37 5.75 -6.88
CA LYS A 80 25.09 6.93 -7.70
C LYS A 80 26.26 7.33 -8.60
N GLN A 81 27.51 7.17 -8.13
CA GLN A 81 28.69 7.43 -8.94
C GLN A 81 28.83 6.46 -10.11
N ARG A 82 28.50 5.19 -9.92
CA ARG A 82 28.51 4.16 -10.97
C ARG A 82 27.33 4.29 -11.94
N ALA A 83 26.18 4.75 -11.45
CA ALA A 83 24.93 4.86 -12.20
C ALA A 83 24.64 6.28 -12.74
N LYS A 84 25.69 7.09 -13.00
CA LYS A 84 25.54 8.49 -13.46
C LYS A 84 24.66 8.64 -14.68
N ASP A 85 24.87 7.83 -15.69
CA ASP A 85 24.13 7.91 -16.96
C ASP A 85 22.66 7.52 -16.76
N PHE A 86 22.37 6.54 -15.91
CA PHE A 86 21.01 6.16 -15.54
C PHE A 86 20.29 7.31 -14.81
N ILE A 87 20.97 7.94 -13.84
CA ILE A 87 20.41 9.09 -13.10
C ILE A 87 20.21 10.29 -14.02
N GLN A 88 21.12 10.51 -14.96
CA GLN A 88 20.95 11.54 -15.98
C GLN A 88 19.75 11.26 -16.87
N GLY A 89 19.53 10.00 -17.25
CA GLY A 89 18.33 9.58 -17.97
C GLY A 89 17.04 9.87 -17.20
N LEU A 90 17.00 9.57 -15.89
CA LEU A 90 15.86 9.93 -15.04
C LEU A 90 15.64 11.45 -14.99
N THR A 91 16.71 12.23 -14.88
CA THR A 91 16.64 13.70 -14.89
C THR A 91 16.10 14.22 -16.23
N MET A 92 16.52 13.64 -17.34
CA MET A 92 16.01 13.98 -18.67
C MET A 92 14.51 13.68 -18.79
N LEU A 93 14.07 12.49 -18.35
CA LEU A 93 12.64 12.14 -18.34
C LEU A 93 11.82 13.11 -17.49
N ALA A 94 12.32 13.48 -16.31
CA ALA A 94 11.68 14.48 -15.47
C ALA A 94 11.59 15.84 -16.16
N SER A 95 12.65 16.25 -16.87
CA SER A 95 12.68 17.49 -17.63
C SER A 95 11.74 17.49 -18.83
N MET A 96 11.59 16.34 -19.50
CA MET A 96 10.63 16.17 -20.60
C MET A 96 9.17 16.30 -20.15
N ARG A 97 8.89 16.06 -18.86
CA ARG A 97 7.57 16.29 -18.28
C ARG A 97 7.19 17.78 -18.29
N LEU A 98 8.15 18.71 -18.42
CA LEU A 98 8.04 20.17 -18.41
C LEU A 98 7.42 20.70 -17.11
N CYS A 99 6.14 21.10 -17.17
CA CYS A 99 5.45 21.72 -16.04
C CYS A 99 4.77 20.65 -15.18
N ALA A 100 5.36 20.32 -14.04
CA ALA A 100 4.66 19.59 -12.99
C ALA A 100 3.61 20.50 -12.32
N ASN A 101 2.78 19.93 -11.45
CA ASN A 101 1.82 20.72 -10.67
C ASN A 101 2.55 21.55 -9.61
N VAL A 102 3.04 22.71 -9.99
CA VAL A 102 3.87 23.58 -9.14
C VAL A 102 3.16 23.99 -7.85
N PRO A 103 1.88 24.41 -7.82
CA PRO A 103 1.19 24.72 -6.56
C PRO A 103 1.18 23.54 -5.58
N ALA A 104 0.99 22.31 -6.07
CA ALA A 104 1.00 21.11 -5.23
C ALA A 104 2.41 20.77 -4.72
N GLN A 105 3.47 21.07 -5.48
CA GLN A 105 4.85 20.89 -5.03
C GLN A 105 5.19 21.80 -3.84
N HIS A 106 4.68 23.02 -3.80
CA HIS A 106 4.85 23.92 -2.65
C HIS A 106 4.20 23.37 -1.37
N ALA A 107 3.16 22.54 -1.49
CA ALA A 107 2.54 21.90 -0.34
C ALA A 107 3.42 20.79 0.29
N ILE A 108 4.38 20.20 -0.46
CA ILE A 108 5.21 19.09 0.02
C ILE A 108 6.00 19.47 1.27
N GLN A 109 6.65 20.64 1.28
CA GLN A 109 7.42 21.08 2.43
C GLN A 109 6.57 21.23 3.69
N THR A 110 5.39 21.83 3.55
CA THR A 110 4.43 21.95 4.67
C THR A 110 3.91 20.58 5.12
N ALA A 111 3.62 19.67 4.19
CA ALA A 111 3.18 18.32 4.50
C ALA A 111 4.24 17.54 5.27
N LEU A 112 5.51 17.61 4.86
CA LEU A 112 6.61 16.92 5.51
C LEU A 112 6.96 17.49 6.89
N GLY A 113 7.00 18.81 7.03
CA GLY A 113 7.41 19.51 8.25
C GLY A 113 6.27 19.89 9.20
N GLY A 114 5.02 19.80 8.75
CA GLY A 114 3.85 20.19 9.51
C GLY A 114 3.28 19.11 10.42
N TYR A 115 2.12 19.41 11.02
CA TYR A 115 1.39 18.48 11.83
C TYR A 115 0.95 17.23 11.02
N GLN A 116 1.26 16.06 11.55
CA GLN A 116 0.96 14.79 10.89
C GLN A 116 -0.44 14.31 11.26
N SER A 117 -1.46 14.92 10.67
CA SER A 117 -2.88 14.66 10.96
C SER A 117 -3.34 13.23 10.57
N ILE A 118 -2.51 12.46 9.89
CA ILE A 118 -2.78 11.03 9.67
C ILE A 118 -2.82 10.27 11.00
N ASN A 119 -2.07 10.70 12.02
CA ASN A 119 -2.06 10.09 13.34
C ASN A 119 -3.44 10.10 13.99
N ASP A 120 -4.22 11.16 13.79
CA ASP A 120 -5.59 11.25 14.32
C ASP A 120 -6.53 10.18 13.74
N LEU A 121 -6.14 9.56 12.64
CA LEU A 121 -6.96 8.56 11.94
C LEU A 121 -6.53 7.12 12.22
N ILE A 122 -5.26 6.90 12.55
CA ILE A 122 -4.69 5.54 12.72
C ILE A 122 -4.50 5.13 14.18
N LEU A 123 -4.56 6.09 15.13
CA LEU A 123 -4.47 5.83 16.56
C LEU A 123 -5.84 5.47 17.16
N PRO A 124 -5.90 4.96 18.42
CA PRO A 124 -7.14 4.64 19.10
C PRO A 124 -8.14 5.81 19.06
N GLY A 125 -9.36 5.52 18.63
CA GLY A 125 -10.40 6.52 18.35
C GLY A 125 -10.37 7.09 16.93
N GLY A 126 -9.35 6.77 16.14
CA GLY A 126 -9.22 7.22 14.76
C GLY A 126 -10.08 6.41 13.79
N ARG A 127 -10.58 7.10 12.77
CA ARG A 127 -11.52 6.55 11.80
C ARG A 127 -10.95 5.35 11.01
N LEU A 128 -9.70 5.45 10.54
CA LEU A 128 -9.08 4.38 9.73
C LEU A 128 -8.84 3.12 10.56
N LEU A 129 -8.47 3.28 11.84
CA LEU A 129 -8.33 2.15 12.74
C LEU A 129 -9.68 1.46 12.96
N ALA A 130 -10.73 2.21 13.26
CA ALA A 130 -12.07 1.65 13.44
C ALA A 130 -12.58 0.93 12.19
N GLN A 131 -12.32 1.46 10.99
CA GLN A 131 -12.69 0.85 9.71
C GLN A 131 -11.93 -0.46 9.47
N ARG A 132 -10.62 -0.50 9.77
CA ARG A 132 -9.83 -1.72 9.71
C ARG A 132 -10.38 -2.77 10.66
N ASP A 133 -10.65 -2.39 11.91
CA ASP A 133 -11.07 -3.31 12.97
C ASP A 133 -12.42 -3.95 12.67
N ILE A 134 -13.43 -3.16 12.30
CA ILE A 134 -14.75 -3.70 11.93
C ILE A 134 -14.66 -4.60 10.70
N THR A 135 -13.79 -4.28 9.74
CA THR A 135 -13.58 -5.12 8.55
C THR A 135 -13.03 -6.50 8.95
N VAL A 136 -12.00 -6.54 9.78
CA VAL A 136 -11.37 -7.79 10.22
C VAL A 136 -12.31 -8.61 11.09
N GLU A 137 -13.01 -7.96 12.02
CA GLU A 137 -13.99 -8.60 12.90
C GLU A 137 -15.09 -9.30 12.09
N LYS A 138 -15.74 -8.58 11.19
CA LYS A 138 -16.85 -9.12 10.40
C LYS A 138 -16.39 -10.21 9.44
N LEU A 139 -15.27 -10.01 8.76
CA LEU A 139 -14.74 -11.04 7.85
C LEU A 139 -14.43 -12.35 8.58
N ASN A 140 -13.78 -12.28 9.73
CA ASN A 140 -13.44 -13.47 10.51
C ASN A 140 -14.66 -14.11 11.21
N ALA A 141 -15.80 -13.42 11.27
CA ALA A 141 -17.06 -13.99 11.74
C ALA A 141 -17.79 -14.82 10.68
N ILE A 142 -17.41 -14.69 9.38
CA ILE A 142 -18.03 -15.45 8.30
C ILE A 142 -17.41 -16.85 8.25
N PRO A 143 -18.21 -17.95 8.36
CA PRO A 143 -17.68 -19.31 8.25
C PRO A 143 -16.96 -19.53 6.91
N GLY A 144 -15.71 -19.98 6.96
CA GLY A 144 -14.89 -20.22 5.77
C GLY A 144 -14.15 -18.99 5.25
N VAL A 145 -14.29 -17.83 5.88
CA VAL A 145 -13.46 -16.64 5.59
C VAL A 145 -12.41 -16.46 6.66
N SER A 146 -11.20 -16.12 6.26
CA SER A 146 -10.11 -15.76 7.17
C SER A 146 -9.37 -14.53 6.68
N CYS A 147 -9.17 -13.56 7.56
CA CYS A 147 -8.48 -12.32 7.26
C CYS A 147 -7.38 -12.06 8.28
N VAL A 148 -6.15 -12.00 7.82
CA VAL A 148 -5.02 -11.53 8.65
C VAL A 148 -5.21 -10.04 8.91
N THR A 149 -5.08 -9.63 10.17
CA THR A 149 -5.24 -8.21 10.56
C THR A 149 -4.18 -7.34 9.87
N PRO A 150 -4.59 -6.39 9.00
CA PRO A 150 -3.65 -5.48 8.37
C PRO A 150 -2.91 -4.63 9.39
N LYS A 151 -1.60 -4.53 9.23
CA LYS A 151 -0.73 -3.69 10.06
C LYS A 151 -0.42 -2.33 9.42
N GLY A 152 -0.77 -2.18 8.15
CA GLY A 152 -0.59 -0.92 7.43
C GLY A 152 -1.49 -0.82 6.20
N ALA A 153 -1.42 0.31 5.52
CA ALA A 153 -2.19 0.67 4.35
C ALA A 153 -3.71 0.72 4.59
N LEU A 154 -4.51 0.50 3.56
CA LEU A 154 -5.96 0.70 3.53
C LEU A 154 -6.69 -0.53 2.98
N TYR A 155 -6.08 -1.71 3.09
CA TYR A 155 -6.54 -2.92 2.42
C TYR A 155 -6.58 -4.11 3.37
N ALA A 156 -7.65 -4.90 3.25
CA ALA A 156 -7.72 -6.27 3.75
C ALA A 156 -7.67 -7.25 2.56
N PHE A 157 -7.10 -8.42 2.78
CA PHE A 157 -6.95 -9.46 1.76
C PHE A 157 -7.41 -10.81 2.33
N PRO A 158 -8.73 -10.97 2.56
CA PRO A 158 -9.28 -12.19 3.11
C PRO A 158 -9.17 -13.36 2.14
N ARG A 159 -8.97 -14.52 2.73
CA ARG A 159 -9.05 -15.82 2.06
C ARG A 159 -10.45 -16.41 2.23
N LEU A 160 -10.99 -16.91 1.13
CA LEU A 160 -12.24 -17.66 1.07
C LEU A 160 -11.90 -19.15 0.95
N ASP A 161 -12.24 -19.98 1.96
CA ASP A 161 -11.86 -21.38 1.96
C ASP A 161 -12.50 -22.12 0.76
N PRO A 162 -11.69 -22.67 -0.17
CA PRO A 162 -12.21 -23.37 -1.34
C PRO A 162 -13.10 -24.58 -1.00
N LYS A 163 -12.96 -25.14 0.20
CA LYS A 163 -13.82 -26.23 0.67
C LYS A 163 -15.24 -25.78 1.01
N VAL A 164 -15.40 -24.50 1.34
CA VAL A 164 -16.70 -23.90 1.70
C VAL A 164 -17.34 -23.25 0.48
N PHE A 165 -16.58 -22.42 -0.24
CA PHE A 165 -17.13 -21.56 -1.30
C PHE A 165 -17.03 -22.13 -2.70
N ASN A 166 -16.18 -23.14 -2.96
CA ASN A 166 -15.99 -23.79 -4.28
C ASN A 166 -15.81 -22.80 -5.44
N ILE A 167 -15.10 -21.70 -5.22
CA ILE A 167 -14.84 -20.66 -6.21
C ILE A 167 -13.90 -21.22 -7.28
N LYS A 168 -14.31 -21.12 -8.56
CA LYS A 168 -13.52 -21.53 -9.71
C LYS A 168 -12.93 -20.33 -10.45
N ASP A 169 -13.60 -19.18 -10.34
CA ASP A 169 -13.27 -17.94 -11.03
C ASP A 169 -13.61 -16.79 -10.08
N ASP A 170 -12.58 -16.16 -9.54
CA ASP A 170 -12.75 -15.02 -8.62
C ASP A 170 -13.14 -13.73 -9.33
N GLN A 171 -12.89 -13.62 -10.65
CA GLN A 171 -13.40 -12.53 -11.46
C GLN A 171 -14.92 -12.60 -11.60
N GLN A 172 -15.45 -13.80 -11.83
CA GLN A 172 -16.90 -13.99 -11.86
C GLN A 172 -17.52 -13.71 -10.49
N LEU A 173 -16.89 -14.16 -9.40
CA LEU A 173 -17.37 -13.88 -8.04
C LEU A 173 -17.50 -12.38 -7.79
N VAL A 174 -16.48 -11.57 -8.10
CA VAL A 174 -16.55 -10.12 -7.86
C VAL A 174 -17.55 -9.43 -8.80
N LEU A 175 -17.78 -9.95 -10.00
CA LEU A 175 -18.82 -9.47 -10.90
C LEU A 175 -20.22 -9.77 -10.33
N ASP A 176 -20.45 -10.96 -9.82
CA ASP A 176 -21.72 -11.36 -9.22
C ASP A 176 -22.03 -10.51 -7.98
N LEU A 177 -21.05 -10.29 -7.09
CA LEU A 177 -21.18 -9.38 -5.95
C LEU A 177 -21.52 -7.94 -6.38
N LEU A 178 -20.90 -7.45 -7.45
CA LEU A 178 -21.21 -6.13 -7.98
C LEU A 178 -22.65 -6.05 -8.51
N LEU A 179 -23.09 -7.05 -9.24
CA LEU A 179 -24.42 -7.06 -9.88
C LEU A 179 -25.55 -7.28 -8.87
N GLN A 180 -25.34 -8.17 -7.91
CA GLN A 180 -26.38 -8.58 -6.94
C GLN A 180 -26.37 -7.68 -5.72
N GLU A 181 -25.22 -7.52 -5.09
CA GLU A 181 -25.06 -6.83 -3.80
C GLU A 181 -24.57 -5.38 -3.92
N LYS A 182 -24.21 -4.91 -5.12
CA LYS A 182 -23.62 -3.58 -5.36
C LYS A 182 -22.32 -3.35 -4.58
N ILE A 183 -21.57 -4.41 -4.37
CA ILE A 183 -20.26 -4.41 -3.71
C ILE A 183 -19.18 -4.55 -4.76
N LEU A 184 -18.32 -3.53 -4.89
CA LEU A 184 -17.18 -3.54 -5.80
C LEU A 184 -15.92 -3.95 -5.04
N LEU A 185 -15.38 -5.10 -5.39
CA LEU A 185 -14.11 -5.65 -4.88
C LEU A 185 -13.11 -5.85 -6.02
N VAL A 186 -11.91 -6.27 -5.68
CA VAL A 186 -10.92 -6.70 -6.67
C VAL A 186 -10.51 -8.13 -6.35
N GLN A 187 -10.57 -8.99 -7.34
CA GLN A 187 -10.18 -10.40 -7.23
C GLN A 187 -8.68 -10.56 -6.95
N GLY A 188 -8.32 -11.62 -6.23
CA GLY A 188 -6.93 -11.92 -5.87
C GLY A 188 -6.05 -12.20 -7.08
N THR A 189 -6.58 -12.88 -8.10
CA THR A 189 -5.84 -13.18 -9.33
C THR A 189 -5.41 -11.94 -10.11
N ALA A 190 -6.07 -10.79 -9.94
CA ALA A 190 -5.62 -9.50 -10.49
C ALA A 190 -4.27 -9.03 -9.91
N PHE A 191 -3.82 -9.61 -8.80
CA PHE A 191 -2.53 -9.35 -8.16
C PHE A 191 -1.53 -10.51 -8.37
N ASN A 192 -1.74 -11.33 -9.39
CA ASN A 192 -0.97 -12.56 -9.63
C ASN A 192 -1.04 -13.57 -8.47
N TRP A 193 -2.08 -13.50 -7.64
CA TRP A 193 -2.34 -14.53 -6.66
C TRP A 193 -2.70 -15.84 -7.39
N PRO A 194 -2.07 -16.97 -7.06
CA PRO A 194 -2.17 -18.17 -7.90
C PRO A 194 -3.54 -18.85 -7.85
N GLU A 195 -4.28 -18.67 -6.75
CA GLU A 195 -5.55 -19.35 -6.52
C GLU A 195 -6.72 -18.35 -6.49
N PRO A 196 -7.93 -18.73 -6.97
CA PRO A 196 -9.09 -17.84 -6.96
C PRO A 196 -9.79 -17.79 -5.58
N ASP A 197 -9.01 -17.76 -4.51
CA ASP A 197 -9.48 -17.87 -3.13
C ASP A 197 -9.29 -16.61 -2.29
N HIS A 198 -8.88 -15.50 -2.91
CA HIS A 198 -8.71 -14.21 -2.21
C HIS A 198 -9.42 -13.07 -2.94
N VAL A 199 -9.82 -12.07 -2.17
CA VAL A 199 -10.30 -10.78 -2.68
C VAL A 199 -9.64 -9.63 -1.93
N ARG A 200 -9.47 -8.49 -2.60
CA ARG A 200 -8.99 -7.26 -1.94
C ARG A 200 -10.15 -6.37 -1.58
N ILE A 201 -10.23 -6.01 -0.31
CA ILE A 201 -11.21 -5.08 0.24
C ILE A 201 -10.51 -3.77 0.62
N VAL A 202 -11.09 -2.63 0.24
CA VAL A 202 -10.63 -1.30 0.64
C VAL A 202 -11.39 -0.87 1.89
N THR A 203 -10.66 -0.54 2.96
CA THR A 203 -11.25 -0.19 4.26
C THR A 203 -11.53 1.31 4.42
N LEU A 204 -11.90 2.02 3.34
CA LEU A 204 -12.12 3.47 3.34
C LEU A 204 -13.57 3.94 3.58
N PRO A 205 -14.62 3.21 3.21
CA PRO A 205 -15.97 3.61 3.57
C PRO A 205 -16.15 3.75 5.08
N TRP A 206 -17.12 4.52 5.53
CA TRP A 206 -17.41 4.66 6.95
C TRP A 206 -17.71 3.30 7.61
N ALA A 207 -17.44 3.16 8.90
CA ALA A 207 -17.53 1.87 9.60
C ALA A 207 -18.93 1.23 9.53
N ASP A 208 -19.98 2.02 9.57
CA ASP A 208 -21.37 1.59 9.39
C ASP A 208 -21.64 1.07 7.97
N GLN A 209 -21.17 1.78 6.95
CA GLN A 209 -21.27 1.37 5.55
C GLN A 209 -20.46 0.10 5.26
N LEU A 210 -19.25 -0.01 5.83
CA LEU A 210 -18.44 -1.22 5.74
C LEU A 210 -19.15 -2.40 6.43
N GLY A 211 -19.71 -2.15 7.61
CA GLY A 211 -20.47 -3.14 8.34
C GLY A 211 -21.63 -3.71 7.52
N ASP A 212 -22.46 -2.83 6.95
CA ASP A 212 -23.57 -3.20 6.07
C ASP A 212 -23.10 -3.99 4.83
N ALA A 213 -22.05 -3.50 4.16
CA ALA A 213 -21.50 -4.17 2.98
C ALA A 213 -20.96 -5.58 3.32
N LEU A 214 -20.31 -5.73 4.47
CA LEU A 214 -19.76 -7.02 4.89
C LEU A 214 -20.87 -7.99 5.37
N ASP A 215 -21.96 -7.49 5.94
CA ASP A 215 -23.14 -8.31 6.24
C ASP A 215 -23.79 -8.84 4.96
N ARG A 216 -23.88 -8.04 3.90
CA ARG A 216 -24.35 -8.48 2.58
C ARG A 216 -23.36 -9.41 1.89
N PHE A 217 -22.07 -9.20 2.07
CA PHE A 217 -21.03 -10.09 1.56
C PHE A 217 -21.10 -11.48 2.21
N ALA A 218 -21.62 -11.59 3.43
CA ALA A 218 -21.75 -12.85 4.18
C ALA A 218 -22.96 -13.72 3.75
N ASN A 219 -23.95 -13.14 3.05
CA ASN A 219 -25.15 -13.84 2.57
C ASN A 219 -24.93 -14.53 1.23
#